data_16a26b88f39efdd150460a2c9d2eebed
#
_entry.id   16a26b88f39efdd150460a2c9d2eebed
#
_cell.length_a   1.000
_cell.length_b   1.000
_cell.length_c   1.000
_cell.angle_alpha   90.00
_cell.angle_beta   90.00
_cell.angle_gamma   90.00
#
_symmetry.space_group_name_H-M   'P 1'
#
loop_
_entity.id
_entity.type
_entity.pdbx_description
1 polymer ?
#
loop_
_entity_poly.entity_id
_entity_poly.type
_entity_poly.pdbx_seq_one_letter_code
_entity_poly.pdbx_strand_id
1 'polypeptide(L)'
;MAFRRISSSARDQRGHRDVQRIIVVGLGNPGKKYERTRHNVGQEAIEVLATRHGASLKTGRDRALVAECRINDVPVVLAVPTTYMNDSGEAVGPLARRYKVSDPSHIVVLHDELDLEPGVVKIKVGGGLAGHNGLRSISQHIKTDDYIRVRIGVGKPRSKEQGADHVLAKVSAQDRQVLIDAIDLAATAVELILSVGLTEAMQRVHSQQKP
;
A
#
# COMPACT_ATOMS: atom_id res chain seq x y z
N MET A 1 21.00 13.02 -2.13
CA MET A 1 20.06 13.59 -1.13
C MET A 1 19.86 12.56 -0.04
N ALA A 2 20.26 12.86 1.19
CA ALA A 2 20.17 11.94 2.31
C ALA A 2 18.73 11.88 2.79
N PHE A 3 18.06 10.74 2.60
CA PHE A 3 16.77 10.48 3.23
C PHE A 3 16.98 10.36 4.74
N ARG A 4 16.53 11.40 5.45
CA ARG A 4 16.49 11.41 6.91
C ARG A 4 15.70 10.19 7.40
N ARG A 5 16.19 9.55 8.47
CA ARG A 5 15.38 8.64 9.31
C ARG A 5 14.02 9.31 9.52
N ILE A 6 12.94 8.53 9.42
CA ILE A 6 11.62 8.96 9.87
C ILE A 6 11.74 9.17 11.39
N SER A 7 12.27 10.31 11.79
CA SER A 7 12.48 10.67 13.19
C SER A 7 11.55 11.79 13.56
N SER A 8 10.77 11.50 14.54
CA SER A 8 10.02 12.30 15.47
C SER A 8 10.37 13.78 15.57
N SER A 9 9.28 14.56 15.61
CA SER A 9 9.07 15.77 16.41
C SER A 9 9.66 17.07 15.96
N ALA A 10 8.81 17.87 15.31
CA ALA A 10 8.73 19.29 15.64
C ALA A 10 7.87 19.44 16.90
N ARG A 11 8.37 20.11 17.96
CA ARG A 11 7.56 20.49 19.13
C ARG A 11 6.72 21.70 18.74
N ASP A 12 5.38 21.56 18.77
CA ASP A 12 4.49 22.72 18.85
C ASP A 12 4.64 23.37 20.24
N GLN A 13 4.45 24.71 20.30
CA GLN A 13 4.59 25.53 21.51
C GLN A 13 3.63 25.14 22.67
N ARG A 14 2.81 24.11 22.51
CA ARG A 14 1.89 23.54 23.51
C ARG A 14 2.31 22.20 24.08
N GLY A 15 3.54 21.74 23.85
CA GLY A 15 4.05 20.52 24.48
C GLY A 15 3.43 19.21 24.03
N HIS A 16 2.51 19.21 23.07
CA HIS A 16 2.03 18.00 22.40
C HIS A 16 3.03 17.64 21.30
N ARG A 17 3.69 16.50 21.42
CA ARG A 17 4.38 15.89 20.27
C ARG A 17 3.30 15.53 19.26
N ASP A 18 3.24 16.24 18.16
CA ASP A 18 2.43 15.83 17.02
C ASP A 18 3.10 14.57 16.45
N VAL A 19 2.66 13.42 16.95
CA VAL A 19 3.22 12.12 16.54
C VAL A 19 2.70 11.87 15.14
N GLN A 20 3.55 12.14 14.16
CA GLN A 20 3.24 12.04 12.74
C GLN A 20 2.81 10.60 12.41
N ARG A 21 1.57 10.45 11.94
CA ARG A 21 1.00 9.15 11.55
C ARG A 21 1.46 8.75 10.17
N ILE A 22 1.59 7.46 9.95
CA ILE A 22 1.78 6.89 8.61
C ILE A 22 0.47 6.27 8.15
N ILE A 23 0.04 6.60 6.94
CA ILE A 23 -1.12 5.99 6.30
C ILE A 23 -0.61 4.87 5.38
N VAL A 24 -1.09 3.66 5.60
CA VAL A 24 -0.79 2.49 4.77
C VAL A 24 -2.07 2.05 4.08
N VAL A 25 -2.08 2.16 2.75
CA VAL A 25 -3.26 1.94 1.91
C VAL A 25 -3.07 0.68 1.08
N GLY A 26 -4.02 -0.24 1.13
CA GLY A 26 -4.07 -1.38 0.22
C GLY A 26 -5.15 -1.21 -0.83
N LEU A 27 -4.75 -1.26 -2.11
CA LEU A 27 -5.67 -1.10 -3.22
C LEU A 27 -6.41 -2.38 -3.55
N GLY A 28 -7.69 -2.23 -3.90
CA GLY A 28 -8.58 -3.30 -4.33
C GLY A 28 -9.94 -2.75 -4.76
N ASN A 29 -10.72 -3.55 -5.44
CA ASN A 29 -12.11 -3.27 -5.79
C ASN A 29 -13.05 -3.88 -4.75
N PRO A 30 -14.13 -3.20 -4.36
CA PRO A 30 -15.10 -3.73 -3.41
C PRO A 30 -16.00 -4.80 -4.03
N GLY A 31 -16.43 -5.75 -3.19
CA GLY A 31 -17.44 -6.76 -3.51
C GLY A 31 -16.87 -8.14 -3.86
N LYS A 32 -17.67 -9.17 -3.56
CA LYS A 32 -17.31 -10.59 -3.65
C LYS A 32 -16.77 -11.06 -5.01
N LYS A 33 -17.18 -10.42 -6.10
CA LYS A 33 -16.69 -10.80 -7.44
C LYS A 33 -15.20 -10.47 -7.64
N TYR A 34 -14.64 -9.51 -6.88
CA TYR A 34 -13.24 -9.09 -6.96
C TYR A 34 -12.34 -9.71 -5.89
N GLU A 35 -12.94 -10.40 -4.92
CA GLU A 35 -12.17 -11.11 -3.90
C GLU A 35 -11.18 -12.08 -4.54
N ARG A 36 -9.95 -12.06 -4.04
CA ARG A 36 -8.86 -12.94 -4.47
C ARG A 36 -8.46 -12.77 -5.94
N THR A 37 -8.78 -11.64 -6.56
CA THR A 37 -8.24 -11.26 -7.87
C THR A 37 -6.86 -10.62 -7.72
N ARG A 38 -6.10 -10.55 -8.82
CA ARG A 38 -4.78 -9.89 -8.84
C ARG A 38 -4.87 -8.42 -8.44
N HIS A 39 -5.94 -7.74 -8.78
CA HIS A 39 -6.15 -6.31 -8.46
C HIS A 39 -6.43 -6.02 -6.97
N ASN A 40 -6.71 -7.07 -6.17
CA ASN A 40 -7.01 -6.94 -4.74
C ASN A 40 -5.84 -7.35 -3.82
N VAL A 41 -4.67 -7.71 -4.36
CA VAL A 41 -3.51 -8.13 -3.54
C VAL A 41 -3.04 -7.06 -2.57
N GLY A 42 -3.21 -5.78 -2.90
CA GLY A 42 -2.91 -4.67 -1.99
C GLY A 42 -3.84 -4.63 -0.78
N GLN A 43 -5.15 -4.76 -1.02
CA GLN A 43 -6.15 -4.90 0.05
C GLN A 43 -5.84 -6.09 0.95
N GLU A 44 -5.57 -7.27 0.38
CA GLU A 44 -5.26 -8.48 1.14
C GLU A 44 -4.02 -8.30 2.03
N ALA A 45 -3.00 -7.56 1.57
CA ALA A 45 -1.82 -7.26 2.38
C ALA A 45 -2.15 -6.38 3.59
N ILE A 46 -3.10 -5.44 3.48
CA ILE A 46 -3.60 -4.68 4.63
C ILE A 46 -4.37 -5.57 5.60
N GLU A 47 -5.14 -6.52 5.13
CA GLU A 47 -5.86 -7.48 5.97
C GLU A 47 -4.88 -8.36 6.77
N VAL A 48 -3.78 -8.79 6.14
CA VAL A 48 -2.68 -9.50 6.81
C VAL A 48 -2.04 -8.62 7.88
N LEU A 49 -1.68 -7.36 7.57
CA LEU A 49 -1.12 -6.41 8.53
C LEU A 49 -2.07 -6.19 9.71
N ALA A 50 -3.36 -5.96 9.45
CA ALA A 50 -4.35 -5.77 10.50
C ALA A 50 -4.40 -6.99 11.43
N THR A 51 -4.41 -8.20 10.86
CA THR A 51 -4.41 -9.45 11.63
C THR A 51 -3.16 -9.60 12.48
N ARG A 52 -1.97 -9.37 11.92
CA ARG A 52 -0.68 -9.47 12.63
C ARG A 52 -0.59 -8.53 13.83
N HIS A 53 -1.21 -7.35 13.73
CA HIS A 53 -1.16 -6.32 14.78
C HIS A 53 -2.45 -6.23 15.60
N GLY A 54 -3.32 -7.24 15.56
CA GLY A 54 -4.55 -7.32 16.35
C GLY A 54 -5.52 -6.16 16.09
N ALA A 55 -5.44 -5.54 14.90
CA ALA A 55 -6.26 -4.41 14.50
C ALA A 55 -7.48 -4.88 13.69
N SER A 56 -8.61 -4.22 13.89
CA SER A 56 -9.86 -4.53 13.17
C SER A 56 -10.21 -3.41 12.20
N LEU A 57 -10.26 -3.72 10.91
CA LEU A 57 -10.72 -2.79 9.88
C LEU A 57 -12.22 -2.54 10.05
N LYS A 58 -12.62 -1.29 10.23
CA LYS A 58 -14.01 -0.85 10.39
C LYS A 58 -14.37 0.20 9.36
N THR A 59 -15.64 0.27 8.98
CA THR A 59 -16.13 1.30 8.07
C THR A 59 -15.84 2.70 8.63
N GLY A 60 -15.04 3.46 7.88
CA GLY A 60 -14.74 4.85 8.17
C GLY A 60 -15.61 5.81 7.35
N ARG A 61 -15.56 7.11 7.72
CA ARG A 61 -16.32 8.16 7.00
C ARG A 61 -15.65 8.60 5.68
N ASP A 62 -14.40 8.20 5.43
CA ASP A 62 -13.61 8.64 4.28
C ASP A 62 -13.67 7.62 3.11
N ARG A 63 -14.79 6.91 2.97
CA ARG A 63 -14.98 5.87 1.94
C ARG A 63 -13.88 4.78 1.98
N ALA A 64 -13.47 4.40 3.19
CA ALA A 64 -12.49 3.36 3.45
C ALA A 64 -12.86 2.53 4.66
N LEU A 65 -12.42 1.27 4.68
CA LEU A 65 -12.24 0.52 5.92
C LEU A 65 -10.96 1.01 6.57
N VAL A 66 -10.98 1.29 7.87
CA VAL A 66 -9.84 1.89 8.57
C VAL A 66 -9.59 1.16 9.88
N ALA A 67 -8.32 0.94 10.22
CA ALA A 67 -7.87 0.53 11.54
C ALA A 67 -6.69 1.41 11.99
N GLU A 68 -6.75 1.94 13.21
CA GLU A 68 -5.63 2.63 13.84
C GLU A 68 -4.89 1.65 14.74
N CYS A 69 -3.58 1.54 14.59
CA CYS A 69 -2.73 0.65 15.40
C CYS A 69 -1.33 1.26 15.57
N ARG A 70 -0.47 0.53 16.28
CA ARG A 70 0.96 0.83 16.34
C ARG A 70 1.73 -0.35 15.76
N ILE A 71 2.69 -0.05 14.90
CA ILE A 71 3.63 -1.02 14.32
C ILE A 71 5.03 -0.51 14.66
N ASN A 72 5.81 -1.28 15.41
CA ASN A 72 7.15 -0.87 15.90
C ASN A 72 7.12 0.53 16.56
N ASP A 73 6.14 0.76 17.45
CA ASP A 73 5.91 2.04 18.13
C ASP A 73 5.54 3.23 17.23
N VAL A 74 5.42 3.05 15.92
CA VAL A 74 4.95 4.06 14.98
C VAL A 74 3.41 4.02 14.93
N PRO A 75 2.70 5.15 15.10
CA PRO A 75 1.25 5.19 14.92
C PRO A 75 0.90 5.08 13.44
N VAL A 76 0.10 4.09 13.11
CA VAL A 76 -0.26 3.72 11.73
C VAL A 76 -1.78 3.76 11.55
N VAL A 77 -2.20 4.21 10.39
CA VAL A 77 -3.56 4.09 9.89
C VAL A 77 -3.53 3.10 8.73
N LEU A 78 -4.04 1.90 8.95
CA LEU A 78 -4.29 0.92 7.89
C LEU A 78 -5.60 1.27 7.21
N ALA A 79 -5.62 1.32 5.88
CA ALA A 79 -6.80 1.71 5.12
C ALA A 79 -7.00 0.86 3.87
N VAL A 80 -8.25 0.49 3.61
CA VAL A 80 -8.70 -0.14 2.37
C VAL A 80 -9.80 0.72 1.78
N PRO A 81 -9.61 1.37 0.62
CA PRO A 81 -10.68 2.11 -0.05
C PRO A 81 -11.89 1.22 -0.31
N THR A 82 -13.10 1.73 -0.08
CA THR A 82 -14.36 1.05 -0.43
C THR A 82 -14.93 1.57 -1.75
N THR A 83 -14.18 2.41 -2.46
CA THR A 83 -14.43 2.88 -3.82
C THR A 83 -13.97 1.85 -4.84
N TYR A 84 -14.39 1.99 -6.10
CA TYR A 84 -13.71 1.28 -7.17
C TYR A 84 -12.27 1.78 -7.35
N MET A 85 -11.43 0.97 -7.98
CA MET A 85 -9.99 1.22 -8.13
C MET A 85 -9.70 2.61 -8.73
N ASN A 86 -10.40 3.01 -9.78
CA ASN A 86 -10.23 4.32 -10.43
C ASN A 86 -10.62 5.53 -9.55
N ASP A 87 -11.29 5.30 -8.43
CA ASP A 87 -11.75 6.32 -7.49
C ASP A 87 -11.02 6.24 -6.13
N SER A 88 -9.93 5.47 -6.04
CA SER A 88 -9.19 5.26 -4.78
C SER A 88 -8.72 6.56 -4.13
N GLY A 89 -8.43 7.59 -4.92
CA GLY A 89 -8.04 8.91 -4.43
C GLY A 89 -9.13 9.63 -3.64
N GLU A 90 -10.41 9.33 -3.90
CA GLU A 90 -11.54 9.87 -3.15
C GLU A 90 -11.60 9.38 -1.70
N ALA A 91 -10.91 8.27 -1.41
CA ALA A 91 -10.69 7.81 -0.04
C ALA A 91 -9.37 8.34 0.53
N VAL A 92 -8.26 8.23 -0.23
CA VAL A 92 -6.92 8.55 0.28
C VAL A 92 -6.74 10.06 0.52
N GLY A 93 -7.26 10.92 -0.33
CA GLY A 93 -7.18 12.37 -0.15
C GLY A 93 -7.85 12.86 1.14
N PRO A 94 -9.12 12.50 1.43
CA PRO A 94 -9.75 12.78 2.71
C PRO A 94 -9.02 12.18 3.92
N LEU A 95 -8.51 10.93 3.82
CA LEU A 95 -7.72 10.31 4.88
C LEU A 95 -6.46 11.12 5.18
N ALA A 96 -5.70 11.53 4.17
CA ALA A 96 -4.49 12.33 4.35
C ALA A 96 -4.80 13.65 5.09
N ARG A 97 -5.88 14.35 4.70
CA ARG A 97 -6.33 15.58 5.37
C ARG A 97 -6.76 15.32 6.82
N ARG A 98 -7.56 14.27 7.05
CA ARG A 98 -8.08 13.91 8.37
C ARG A 98 -6.97 13.61 9.37
N TYR A 99 -5.97 12.86 8.95
CA TYR A 99 -4.85 12.47 9.79
C TYR A 99 -3.69 13.48 9.73
N LYS A 100 -3.89 14.61 9.04
CA LYS A 100 -2.91 15.72 8.89
C LYS A 100 -1.58 15.25 8.31
N VAL A 101 -1.63 14.29 7.39
CA VAL A 101 -0.45 13.79 6.67
C VAL A 101 -0.25 14.65 5.44
N SER A 102 0.71 15.58 5.50
CA SER A 102 1.08 16.49 4.41
C SER A 102 2.35 16.05 3.68
N ASP A 103 3.20 15.27 4.34
CA ASP A 103 4.41 14.72 3.72
C ASP A 103 4.05 13.40 3.02
N PRO A 104 4.20 13.29 1.68
CA PRO A 104 3.89 12.09 0.93
C PRO A 104 4.74 10.88 1.33
N SER A 105 5.91 11.07 1.93
CA SER A 105 6.73 9.99 2.47
C SER A 105 6.08 9.23 3.63
N HIS A 106 5.01 9.78 4.21
CA HIS A 106 4.17 9.14 5.22
C HIS A 106 2.93 8.44 4.64
N ILE A 107 2.87 8.30 3.33
CA ILE A 107 1.84 7.52 2.63
C ILE A 107 2.52 6.31 1.99
N VAL A 108 2.09 5.11 2.34
CA VAL A 108 2.54 3.85 1.76
C VAL A 108 1.36 3.20 1.05
N VAL A 109 1.50 2.92 -0.24
CA VAL A 109 0.44 2.30 -1.07
C VAL A 109 0.89 0.91 -1.52
N LEU A 110 0.11 -0.11 -1.19
CA LEU A 110 0.29 -1.48 -1.65
C LEU A 110 -0.63 -1.73 -2.85
N HIS A 111 -0.06 -2.23 -3.94
CA HIS A 111 -0.82 -2.44 -5.18
C HIS A 111 -0.21 -3.54 -6.05
N ASP A 112 -1.01 -4.07 -6.97
CA ASP A 112 -0.55 -5.00 -8.01
C ASP A 112 0.34 -4.30 -9.04
N GLU A 113 1.33 -5.03 -9.53
CA GLU A 113 2.28 -4.54 -10.53
C GLU A 113 2.46 -5.55 -11.67
N LEU A 114 2.07 -5.14 -12.87
CA LEU A 114 2.16 -5.98 -14.06
C LEU A 114 3.60 -6.20 -14.53
N ASP A 115 4.49 -5.24 -14.29
CA ASP A 115 5.89 -5.28 -14.72
C ASP A 115 6.80 -6.15 -13.83
N LEU A 116 6.24 -6.75 -12.78
CA LEU A 116 6.92 -7.69 -11.90
C LEU A 116 6.34 -9.09 -12.05
N GLU A 117 7.21 -10.09 -12.08
CA GLU A 117 6.79 -11.50 -12.07
C GLU A 117 5.96 -11.83 -10.82
N PRO A 118 5.00 -12.78 -10.91
CA PRO A 118 4.24 -13.22 -9.75
C PRO A 118 5.17 -13.66 -8.61
N GLY A 119 4.88 -13.22 -7.40
CA GLY A 119 5.69 -13.52 -6.22
C GLY A 119 6.75 -12.47 -5.90
N VAL A 120 7.11 -11.61 -6.85
CA VAL A 120 8.12 -10.56 -6.64
C VAL A 120 7.49 -9.34 -5.96
N VAL A 121 8.13 -8.83 -4.91
CA VAL A 121 7.74 -7.60 -4.23
C VAL A 121 8.86 -6.57 -4.33
N LYS A 122 8.57 -5.35 -4.71
CA LYS A 122 9.54 -4.25 -4.79
C LYS A 122 9.00 -2.99 -4.10
N ILE A 123 9.86 -2.32 -3.35
CA ILE A 123 9.56 -1.01 -2.78
C ILE A 123 10.09 0.07 -3.72
N LYS A 124 9.31 1.12 -3.96
CA LYS A 124 9.67 2.26 -4.80
C LYS A 124 9.09 3.54 -4.24
N VAL A 125 9.79 4.66 -4.46
CA VAL A 125 9.29 6.01 -4.18
C VAL A 125 9.11 6.76 -5.49
N GLY A 126 7.96 7.40 -5.63
CA GLY A 126 7.68 8.24 -6.80
C GLY A 126 7.76 7.54 -8.15
N GLY A 127 7.81 8.34 -9.21
CA GLY A 127 7.96 7.93 -10.60
C GLY A 127 6.68 7.39 -11.24
N GLY A 128 6.77 6.99 -12.51
CA GLY A 128 5.64 6.63 -13.36
C GLY A 128 4.68 5.62 -12.75
N LEU A 129 3.39 5.77 -13.04
CA LEU A 129 2.28 5.00 -12.43
C LEU A 129 1.95 3.70 -13.20
N ALA A 130 2.71 3.35 -14.23
CA ALA A 130 2.56 2.14 -15.05
C ALA A 130 1.12 1.89 -15.56
N GLY A 131 0.33 2.96 -15.75
CA GLY A 131 -1.07 2.84 -16.17
C GLY A 131 -2.04 2.39 -15.07
N HIS A 132 -1.59 2.23 -13.83
CA HIS A 132 -2.43 1.77 -12.73
C HIS A 132 -3.45 2.84 -12.30
N ASN A 133 -4.74 2.57 -12.54
CA ASN A 133 -5.81 3.55 -12.33
C ASN A 133 -5.94 4.02 -10.87
N GLY A 134 -5.75 3.14 -9.90
CA GLY A 134 -5.80 3.49 -8.47
C GLY A 134 -4.68 4.47 -8.10
N LEU A 135 -3.44 4.23 -8.56
CA LEU A 135 -2.33 5.15 -8.34
C LEU A 135 -2.58 6.50 -9.00
N ARG A 136 -3.10 6.50 -10.23
CA ARG A 136 -3.49 7.75 -10.93
C ARG A 136 -4.49 8.56 -10.12
N SER A 137 -5.54 7.91 -9.64
CA SER A 137 -6.56 8.54 -8.80
C SER A 137 -5.96 9.11 -7.51
N ILE A 138 -5.11 8.37 -6.81
CA ILE A 138 -4.43 8.85 -5.60
C ILE A 138 -3.61 10.09 -5.92
N SER A 139 -2.71 10.02 -6.91
CA SER A 139 -1.81 11.13 -7.28
C SER A 139 -2.58 12.40 -7.66
N GLN A 140 -3.73 12.27 -8.32
CA GLN A 140 -4.61 13.41 -8.64
C GLN A 140 -5.19 14.07 -7.39
N HIS A 141 -5.52 13.30 -6.34
CA HIS A 141 -6.16 13.82 -5.13
C HIS A 141 -5.17 14.38 -4.11
N ILE A 142 -3.98 13.79 -4.00
CA ILE A 142 -2.93 14.27 -3.09
C ILE A 142 -1.91 15.19 -3.78
N LYS A 143 -2.04 15.41 -5.11
CA LYS A 143 -1.24 16.32 -5.95
C LYS A 143 0.25 15.98 -6.03
N THR A 144 0.61 14.73 -5.83
CA THR A 144 1.99 14.23 -5.97
C THR A 144 1.98 12.72 -6.24
N ASP A 145 3.06 12.19 -6.81
CA ASP A 145 3.35 10.76 -6.95
C ASP A 145 4.57 10.31 -6.09
N ASP A 146 5.10 11.20 -5.24
CA ASP A 146 6.29 10.96 -4.42
C ASP A 146 6.02 10.14 -3.13
N TYR A 147 4.91 9.41 -3.06
CA TYR A 147 4.62 8.49 -1.97
C TYR A 147 5.33 7.15 -2.13
N ILE A 148 5.45 6.41 -1.03
CA ILE A 148 6.06 5.08 -1.01
C ILE A 148 5.08 4.07 -1.62
N ARG A 149 5.57 3.20 -2.47
CA ARG A 149 4.80 2.10 -3.07
C ARG A 149 5.43 0.75 -2.76
N VAL A 150 4.62 -0.17 -2.26
CA VAL A 150 4.95 -1.60 -2.19
C VAL A 150 4.26 -2.27 -3.37
N ARG A 151 5.05 -2.65 -4.36
CA ARG A 151 4.61 -3.19 -5.65
C ARG A 151 4.61 -4.72 -5.55
N ILE A 152 3.45 -5.33 -5.72
CA ILE A 152 3.25 -6.78 -5.64
C ILE A 152 3.12 -7.32 -7.07
N GLY A 153 4.07 -8.11 -7.51
CA GLY A 153 4.10 -8.67 -8.86
C GLY A 153 2.96 -9.64 -9.12
N VAL A 154 2.27 -9.42 -10.23
CA VAL A 154 1.17 -10.27 -10.69
C VAL A 154 1.36 -10.76 -12.13
N GLY A 155 2.49 -10.38 -12.75
CA GLY A 155 2.85 -10.74 -14.12
C GLY A 155 2.08 -9.99 -15.19
N LYS A 156 2.62 -10.02 -16.40
CA LYS A 156 2.03 -9.35 -17.56
C LYS A 156 0.96 -10.21 -18.22
N PRO A 157 -0.14 -9.61 -18.71
CA PRO A 157 -1.03 -10.26 -19.65
C PRO A 157 -0.33 -10.54 -20.98
N ARG A 158 -0.90 -11.43 -21.81
CA ARG A 158 -0.35 -11.75 -23.14
C ARG A 158 -0.37 -10.57 -24.11
N SER A 159 -1.31 -9.63 -23.92
CA SER A 159 -1.37 -8.39 -24.67
C SER A 159 -1.84 -7.23 -23.77
N LYS A 160 -1.58 -5.98 -24.18
CA LYS A 160 -1.98 -4.78 -23.42
C LYS A 160 -3.50 -4.65 -23.27
N GLU A 161 -4.25 -5.08 -24.27
CA GLU A 161 -5.71 -5.04 -24.32
C GLU A 161 -6.33 -5.94 -23.24
N GLN A 162 -5.62 -7.00 -22.85
CA GLN A 162 -6.05 -7.96 -21.83
C GLN A 162 -5.70 -7.51 -20.40
N GLY A 163 -5.09 -6.32 -20.21
CA GLY A 163 -4.62 -5.85 -18.91
C GLY A 163 -5.71 -5.82 -17.85
N ALA A 164 -6.86 -5.23 -18.18
CA ALA A 164 -7.99 -5.16 -17.25
C ALA A 164 -8.55 -6.55 -16.92
N ASP A 165 -8.75 -7.40 -17.93
CA ASP A 165 -9.26 -8.77 -17.72
C ASP A 165 -8.30 -9.60 -16.88
N HIS A 166 -6.98 -9.46 -17.10
CA HIS A 166 -5.95 -10.19 -16.34
C HIS A 166 -5.99 -9.87 -14.85
N VAL A 167 -6.06 -8.58 -14.47
CA VAL A 167 -6.06 -8.19 -13.05
C VAL A 167 -7.39 -8.46 -12.36
N LEU A 168 -8.50 -8.48 -13.10
CA LEU A 168 -9.85 -8.75 -12.58
C LEU A 168 -10.23 -10.23 -12.61
N ALA A 169 -9.47 -11.07 -13.30
CA ALA A 169 -9.71 -12.50 -13.35
C ALA A 169 -9.36 -13.17 -12.00
N LYS A 170 -10.11 -14.23 -11.69
CA LYS A 170 -9.74 -15.13 -10.59
C LYS A 170 -8.43 -15.83 -10.89
N VAL A 171 -7.61 -15.97 -9.87
CA VAL A 171 -6.30 -16.61 -9.96
C VAL A 171 -6.45 -18.13 -9.83
N SER A 172 -5.66 -18.90 -10.59
CA SER A 172 -5.60 -20.36 -10.45
C SER A 172 -5.15 -20.76 -9.04
N ALA A 173 -5.45 -21.96 -8.58
CA ALA A 173 -5.03 -22.43 -7.25
C ALA A 173 -3.50 -22.44 -7.10
N GLN A 174 -2.77 -22.77 -8.16
CA GLN A 174 -1.30 -22.78 -8.18
C GLN A 174 -0.74 -21.36 -8.07
N ASP A 175 -1.19 -20.42 -8.92
CA ASP A 175 -0.74 -19.03 -8.89
C ASP A 175 -1.16 -18.34 -7.59
N ARG A 176 -2.25 -18.80 -6.97
CA ARG A 176 -2.75 -18.23 -5.71
C ARG A 176 -1.78 -18.40 -4.56
N GLN A 177 -1.09 -19.55 -4.43
CA GLN A 177 -0.10 -19.75 -3.38
C GLN A 177 1.06 -18.75 -3.53
N VAL A 178 1.55 -18.55 -4.76
CA VAL A 178 2.60 -17.57 -5.06
C VAL A 178 2.18 -16.15 -4.66
N LEU A 179 0.92 -15.78 -4.91
CA LEU A 179 0.40 -14.48 -4.50
C LEU A 179 0.21 -14.36 -2.98
N ILE A 180 -0.17 -15.43 -2.28
CA ILE A 180 -0.26 -15.44 -0.80
C ILE A 180 1.11 -15.12 -0.19
N ASP A 181 2.17 -15.76 -0.67
CA ASP A 181 3.53 -15.54 -0.19
C ASP A 181 3.99 -14.10 -0.50
N ALA A 182 3.66 -13.57 -1.67
CA ALA A 182 3.94 -12.18 -2.03
C ALA A 182 3.15 -11.15 -1.18
N ILE A 183 1.90 -11.43 -0.88
CA ILE A 183 1.05 -10.61 0.01
C ILE A 183 1.65 -10.56 1.42
N ASP A 184 2.09 -11.71 1.92
CA ASP A 184 2.75 -11.82 3.23
C ASP A 184 4.06 -11.05 3.29
N LEU A 185 4.87 -11.17 2.22
CA LEU A 185 6.11 -10.40 2.05
C LEU A 185 5.84 -8.90 1.91
N ALA A 186 4.75 -8.48 1.24
CA ALA A 186 4.38 -7.08 1.14
C ALA A 186 3.98 -6.49 2.50
N ALA A 187 3.28 -7.25 3.34
CA ALA A 187 3.02 -6.88 4.72
C ALA A 187 4.33 -6.73 5.52
N THR A 188 5.25 -7.69 5.39
CA THR A 188 6.59 -7.63 6.00
C THR A 188 7.40 -6.42 5.50
N ALA A 189 7.28 -6.05 4.21
CA ALA A 189 7.93 -4.87 3.66
C ALA A 189 7.48 -3.57 4.36
N VAL A 190 6.19 -3.45 4.68
CA VAL A 190 5.67 -2.31 5.47
C VAL A 190 6.27 -2.31 6.88
N GLU A 191 6.30 -3.46 7.56
CA GLU A 191 6.90 -3.58 8.90
C GLU A 191 8.38 -3.19 8.89
N LEU A 192 9.13 -3.57 7.84
CA LEU A 192 10.53 -3.18 7.66
C LEU A 192 10.67 -1.67 7.42
N ILE A 193 9.83 -1.05 6.57
CA ILE A 193 9.85 0.40 6.35
C ILE A 193 9.69 1.14 7.69
N LEU A 194 8.81 0.66 8.55
CA LEU A 194 8.50 1.28 9.84
C LEU A 194 9.57 1.01 10.92
N SER A 195 10.30 -0.11 10.84
CA SER A 195 11.28 -0.50 11.86
C SER A 195 12.70 -0.03 11.56
N VAL A 196 13.18 -0.25 10.33
CA VAL A 196 14.57 0.02 9.94
C VAL A 196 14.71 1.19 8.97
N GLY A 197 13.60 1.75 8.51
CA GLY A 197 13.55 2.84 7.54
C GLY A 197 13.59 2.35 6.08
N LEU A 198 13.26 3.27 5.17
CA LEU A 198 13.00 2.95 3.76
C LEU A 198 14.20 2.31 3.03
N THR A 199 15.39 2.90 3.17
CA THR A 199 16.60 2.43 2.44
C THR A 199 16.96 0.99 2.81
N GLU A 200 17.01 0.69 4.09
CA GLU A 200 17.32 -0.65 4.59
C GLU A 200 16.22 -1.66 4.24
N ALA A 201 14.95 -1.26 4.35
CA ALA A 201 13.81 -2.08 3.93
C ALA A 201 13.90 -2.44 2.44
N MET A 202 14.22 -1.48 1.58
CA MET A 202 14.45 -1.74 0.15
C MET A 202 15.55 -2.76 -0.08
N GLN A 203 16.69 -2.62 0.59
CA GLN A 203 17.81 -3.57 0.46
C GLN A 203 17.39 -4.98 0.87
N ARG A 204 16.76 -5.15 2.03
CA ARG A 204 16.32 -6.46 2.54
C ARG A 204 15.29 -7.11 1.64
N VAL A 205 14.23 -6.39 1.29
CA VAL A 205 13.16 -6.91 0.45
C VAL A 205 13.68 -7.28 -0.94
N HIS A 206 14.54 -6.45 -1.54
CA HIS A 206 15.04 -6.70 -2.89
C HIS A 206 16.10 -7.80 -2.96
N SER A 207 16.91 -7.99 -1.90
CA SER A 207 17.96 -9.02 -1.88
C SER A 207 17.41 -10.44 -1.65
N GLN A 208 16.29 -10.56 -0.94
CA GLN A 208 15.64 -11.86 -0.69
C GLN A 208 15.01 -12.49 -1.93
N GLN A 209 14.88 -11.75 -3.01
CA GLN A 209 14.17 -12.13 -4.24
C GLN A 209 15.11 -12.16 -5.46
N LYS A 210 16.36 -12.61 -5.28
CA LYS A 210 17.23 -12.90 -6.42
C LYS A 210 16.69 -14.12 -7.17
N PRO A 211 16.66 -14.04 -8.52
CA PRO A 211 16.27 -15.17 -9.36
C PRO A 211 17.21 -16.35 -9.18
#